data_f4e7fa79e99ba56a0fc6951b3469dc4e
#
_entry.id   f4e7fa79e99ba56a0fc6951b3469dc4e
#
_cell.length_a   1.000
_cell.length_b   1.000
_cell.length_c   1.000
_cell.angle_alpha   90.00
_cell.angle_beta   90.00
_cell.angle_gamma   90.00
#
_symmetry.space_group_name_H-M   'P 1'
#
loop_
_entity.id
_entity.type
_entity.pdbx_description
1 polymer ?
#
loop_
_entity_poly.entity_id
_entity_poly.type
_entity_poly.pdbx_seq_one_letter_code
_entity_poly.pdbx_strand_id
1 'polypeptide(L)'
;MTWFCPWDQKREVDVMEHFNPLLLHNDSPAKFITIGEVMLRLTPPNYEKIRMASNFEASYGGSEANIALALANLGVDSTFFSVVPNNSLGKSAVRWLRSNDVHCTPMILSLSLIHI
;
A
#
# COMPACT_ATOMS: atom_id res chain seq x y z
N MET A 1 -28.21 7.56 38.06
CA MET A 1 -27.34 8.60 37.46
C MET A 1 -26.91 8.12 36.10
N THR A 2 -27.68 8.44 35.09
CA THR A 2 -27.38 8.10 33.70
C THR A 2 -26.43 9.14 33.14
N TRP A 3 -25.19 8.77 32.88
CA TRP A 3 -24.26 9.59 32.15
C TRP A 3 -24.71 9.60 30.70
N PHE A 4 -25.46 10.63 30.32
CA PHE A 4 -25.78 10.90 28.94
C PHE A 4 -24.51 11.34 28.21
N CYS A 5 -24.02 10.52 27.29
CA CYS A 5 -22.97 10.93 26.36
C CYS A 5 -23.56 12.00 25.45
N PRO A 6 -23.00 13.23 25.37
CA PRO A 6 -23.61 14.33 24.61
C PRO A 6 -23.29 14.24 23.10
N TRP A 7 -23.09 13.03 22.59
CA TRP A 7 -23.07 12.78 21.15
C TRP A 7 -24.52 12.62 20.70
N ASP A 8 -25.12 13.76 20.47
CA ASP A 8 -26.49 13.90 19.98
C ASP A 8 -26.65 13.15 18.66
N GLN A 9 -27.49 12.13 18.66
CA GLN A 9 -27.89 11.39 17.45
C GLN A 9 -28.34 12.32 16.29
N LYS A 10 -28.75 13.55 16.59
CA LYS A 10 -29.08 14.57 15.60
C LYS A 10 -27.88 14.99 14.74
N ARG A 11 -26.64 14.98 15.27
CA ARG A 11 -25.47 15.34 14.47
C ARG A 11 -25.05 14.26 13.48
N GLU A 12 -25.26 13.00 13.80
CA GLU A 12 -25.02 11.92 12.84
C GLU A 12 -26.02 11.97 11.68
N VAL A 13 -27.26 12.32 11.95
CA VAL A 13 -28.26 12.46 10.90
C VAL A 13 -27.96 13.69 10.02
N ASP A 14 -27.56 14.82 10.62
CA ASP A 14 -27.18 16.03 9.88
C ASP A 14 -25.94 15.83 8.99
N VAL A 15 -24.96 15.06 9.45
CA VAL A 15 -23.79 14.71 8.62
C VAL A 15 -24.19 13.79 7.47
N MET A 16 -25.12 12.88 7.69
CA MET A 16 -25.65 12.01 6.63
C MET A 16 -26.55 12.77 5.65
N GLU A 17 -27.34 13.76 6.09
CA GLU A 17 -28.16 14.58 5.20
C GLU A 17 -27.34 15.56 4.34
N HIS A 18 -26.18 16.02 4.85
CA HIS A 18 -25.24 16.84 4.07
C HIS A 18 -24.20 16.02 3.30
N PHE A 19 -24.19 14.73 3.49
CA PHE A 19 -23.39 13.83 2.65
C PHE A 19 -24.08 13.74 1.29
N ASN A 20 -23.67 14.63 0.39
CA ASN A 20 -24.23 14.69 -0.95
C ASN A 20 -23.84 13.41 -1.72
N PRO A 21 -24.76 12.46 -1.92
CA PRO A 21 -24.46 11.24 -2.67
C PRO A 21 -24.07 11.53 -4.13
N LEU A 22 -24.30 12.74 -4.64
CA LEU A 22 -23.85 13.18 -5.96
C LEU A 22 -22.33 13.34 -6.05
N LEU A 23 -21.63 13.50 -4.93
CA LEU A 23 -20.15 13.49 -4.93
C LEU A 23 -19.58 12.09 -5.06
N LEU A 24 -20.37 11.05 -4.80
CA LEU A 24 -20.00 9.65 -5.03
C LEU A 24 -20.51 9.11 -6.38
N HIS A 25 -21.28 9.90 -7.13
CA HIS A 25 -21.77 9.54 -8.45
C HIS A 25 -20.82 10.05 -9.54
N ASN A 26 -19.52 9.86 -9.33
CA ASN A 26 -18.58 9.80 -10.43
C ASN A 26 -18.69 8.37 -10.97
N ASP A 27 -19.23 8.21 -12.15
CA ASP A 27 -19.24 6.94 -12.92
C ASP A 27 -17.83 6.47 -13.29
N SER A 28 -16.81 7.17 -12.83
CA SER A 28 -15.41 6.76 -12.92
C SER A 28 -15.07 5.91 -11.71
N PRO A 29 -14.50 4.72 -11.89
CA PRO A 29 -14.01 3.90 -10.79
C PRO A 29 -13.00 4.72 -9.97
N ALA A 30 -13.13 4.70 -8.65
CA ALA A 30 -12.23 5.41 -7.75
C ALA A 30 -10.80 4.93 -8.00
N LYS A 31 -9.91 5.86 -8.33
CA LYS A 31 -8.48 5.58 -8.50
C LYS A 31 -7.74 6.03 -7.25
N PHE A 32 -6.90 5.16 -6.74
CA PHE A 32 -6.10 5.45 -5.56
C PHE A 32 -4.61 5.43 -5.91
N ILE A 33 -3.90 6.47 -5.50
CA ILE A 33 -2.46 6.59 -5.74
C ILE A 33 -1.76 6.60 -4.41
N THR A 34 -0.82 5.69 -4.22
CA THR A 34 0.11 5.68 -3.08
C THR A 34 1.51 6.02 -3.55
N ILE A 35 2.22 6.83 -2.76
CA ILE A 35 3.59 7.25 -3.04
C ILE A 35 4.44 6.85 -1.84
N GLY A 36 5.49 6.09 -2.07
CA GLY A 36 6.34 5.62 -0.98
C GLY A 36 7.46 4.70 -1.44
N GLU A 37 8.00 3.95 -0.51
CA GLU A 37 9.10 3.00 -0.74
C GLU A 37 8.60 1.56 -0.73
N VAL A 38 9.22 0.73 -1.57
CA VAL A 38 9.11 -0.71 -1.47
C VAL A 38 10.39 -1.26 -0.83
N MET A 39 10.24 -2.03 0.23
CA MET A 39 11.35 -2.63 0.97
C MET A 39 11.50 -4.10 0.63
N LEU A 40 12.76 -4.53 0.47
CA LEU A 40 13.10 -5.95 0.46
C LEU A 40 13.40 -6.39 1.89
N ARG A 41 12.64 -7.36 2.39
CA ARG A 41 12.89 -8.02 3.66
C ARG A 41 13.58 -9.35 3.42
N LEU A 42 14.69 -9.55 4.08
CA LEU A 42 15.41 -10.83 4.11
C LEU A 42 15.24 -11.44 5.50
N THR A 43 14.62 -12.60 5.58
CA THR A 43 14.34 -13.30 6.83
C THR A 43 15.09 -14.65 6.83
N PRO A 44 15.93 -14.92 7.83
CA PRO A 44 16.56 -16.23 7.95
C PRO A 44 15.49 -17.29 8.28
N PRO A 45 15.58 -18.49 7.72
CA PRO A 45 14.65 -19.58 8.03
C PRO A 45 14.83 -20.05 9.49
N ASN A 46 13.81 -20.69 10.03
CA ASN A 46 13.85 -21.36 11.34
C ASN A 46 14.33 -20.50 12.53
N TYR A 47 14.10 -19.19 12.49
CA TYR A 47 14.54 -18.25 13.54
C TYR A 47 16.05 -18.23 13.78
N GLU A 48 16.85 -18.60 12.80
CA GLU A 48 18.31 -18.51 12.88
C GLU A 48 18.78 -17.05 13.09
N LYS A 49 19.90 -16.91 13.79
CA LYS A 49 20.53 -15.59 13.90
C LYS A 49 21.08 -15.17 12.54
N ILE A 50 20.84 -13.93 12.14
CA ILE A 50 21.28 -13.38 10.84
C ILE A 50 22.75 -13.69 10.53
N ARG A 51 23.64 -13.60 11.54
CA ARG A 51 25.08 -13.86 11.41
C ARG A 51 25.44 -15.33 11.09
N MET A 52 24.51 -16.25 11.31
CA MET A 52 24.71 -17.69 11.14
C MET A 52 23.93 -18.26 9.96
N ALA A 53 23.00 -17.47 9.43
CA ALA A 53 22.14 -17.91 8.36
C ALA A 53 22.91 -17.94 7.03
N SER A 54 22.87 -19.08 6.36
CA SER A 54 23.41 -19.26 5.00
C SER A 54 22.38 -18.95 3.91
N ASN A 55 21.09 -19.00 4.25
CA ASN A 55 19.97 -18.77 3.36
C ASN A 55 19.03 -17.71 3.93
N PHE A 56 18.35 -16.99 3.04
CA PHE A 56 17.36 -15.99 3.42
C PHE A 56 16.13 -16.12 2.53
N GLU A 57 14.97 -16.02 3.14
CA GLU A 57 13.71 -15.83 2.44
C GLU A 57 13.55 -14.36 2.10
N ALA A 58 13.30 -14.06 0.83
CA ALA A 58 13.09 -12.71 0.34
C ALA A 58 11.61 -12.42 0.23
N SER A 59 11.15 -11.35 0.86
CA SER A 59 9.79 -10.83 0.74
C SER A 59 9.81 -9.33 0.50
N TYR A 60 8.78 -8.82 -0.17
CA TYR A 60 8.62 -7.40 -0.40
C TYR A 60 7.54 -6.84 0.52
N GLY A 61 7.68 -5.56 0.91
CA GLY A 61 6.74 -4.86 1.76
C GLY A 61 6.98 -3.36 1.71
N GLY A 62 6.31 -2.64 2.57
CA GLY A 62 6.32 -1.19 2.70
C GLY A 62 4.93 -0.72 3.08
N SER A 63 4.80 0.31 3.89
CA SER A 63 3.50 0.78 4.37
C SER A 63 2.58 1.15 3.20
N GLU A 64 3.06 1.97 2.31
CA GLU A 64 2.31 2.46 1.15
C GLU A 64 2.10 1.37 0.11
N ALA A 65 3.08 0.50 -0.09
CA ALA A 65 2.95 -0.66 -0.97
C ALA A 65 1.89 -1.65 -0.43
N ASN A 66 1.86 -1.88 0.88
CA ASN A 66 0.85 -2.74 1.50
C ASN A 66 -0.55 -2.15 1.42
N ILE A 67 -0.69 -0.82 1.53
CA ILE A 67 -1.98 -0.13 1.31
C ILE A 67 -2.43 -0.30 -0.14
N ALA A 68 -1.53 -0.11 -1.11
CA ALA A 68 -1.84 -0.31 -2.52
C ALA A 68 -2.32 -1.74 -2.80
N LEU A 69 -1.64 -2.74 -2.23
CA LEU A 69 -2.01 -4.15 -2.33
C LEU A 69 -3.38 -4.44 -1.70
N ALA A 70 -3.63 -3.90 -0.50
CA ALA A 70 -4.90 -4.10 0.19
C ALA A 70 -6.06 -3.52 -0.62
N LEU A 71 -5.89 -2.33 -1.19
CA LEU A 71 -6.89 -1.69 -2.03
C LEU A 71 -7.12 -2.45 -3.34
N ALA A 72 -6.05 -2.91 -4.00
CA ALA A 72 -6.17 -3.74 -5.20
C ALA A 72 -6.94 -5.05 -4.91
N ASN A 73 -6.66 -5.70 -3.78
CA ASN A 73 -7.40 -6.89 -3.34
C ASN A 73 -8.88 -6.62 -3.05
N LEU A 74 -9.23 -5.39 -2.69
CA LEU A 74 -10.62 -4.95 -2.52
C LEU A 74 -11.28 -4.50 -3.83
N GLY A 75 -10.59 -4.62 -4.96
CA GLY A 75 -11.10 -4.25 -6.27
C GLY A 75 -11.02 -2.76 -6.59
N VAL A 76 -10.25 -1.99 -5.84
CA VAL A 76 -9.98 -0.58 -6.12
C VAL A 76 -8.84 -0.45 -7.11
N ASP A 77 -8.99 0.41 -8.14
CA ASP A 77 -7.91 0.75 -9.08
C ASP A 77 -6.77 1.46 -8.33
N SER A 78 -5.75 0.71 -7.99
CA SER A 78 -4.64 1.14 -7.14
C SER A 78 -3.36 1.31 -7.95
N THR A 79 -2.73 2.48 -7.83
CA THR A 79 -1.45 2.81 -8.46
C THR A 79 -0.41 3.10 -7.40
N PHE A 80 0.74 2.46 -7.48
CA PHE A 80 1.88 2.72 -6.61
C PHE A 80 2.97 3.47 -7.35
N PHE A 81 3.37 4.60 -6.80
CA PHE A 81 4.45 5.45 -7.32
C PHE A 81 5.67 5.34 -6.43
N SER A 82 6.80 4.95 -7.00
CA SER A 82 8.06 4.78 -6.27
C SER A 82 9.27 4.92 -7.17
N VAL A 83 10.44 5.00 -6.55
CA VAL A 83 11.74 4.91 -7.22
C VAL A 83 12.38 3.59 -6.81
N VAL A 84 12.76 2.76 -7.77
CA VAL A 84 13.39 1.46 -7.53
C VAL A 84 14.72 1.36 -8.28
N PRO A 85 15.68 0.58 -7.78
CA PRO A 85 16.94 0.38 -8.47
C PRO A 85 16.76 -0.38 -9.79
N ASN A 86 17.51 0.01 -10.82
CA ASN A 86 17.49 -0.69 -12.11
C ASN A 86 18.35 -1.96 -12.08
N ASN A 87 18.00 -2.88 -11.22
CA ASN A 87 18.65 -4.19 -11.09
C ASN A 87 17.59 -5.31 -11.00
N SER A 88 18.04 -6.55 -10.81
CA SER A 88 17.16 -7.71 -10.70
C SER A 88 16.18 -7.62 -9.52
N LEU A 89 16.61 -7.06 -8.39
CA LEU A 89 15.78 -6.90 -7.19
C LEU A 89 14.68 -5.86 -7.41
N GLY A 90 15.00 -4.70 -7.96
CA GLY A 90 14.00 -3.69 -8.30
C GLY A 90 12.98 -4.18 -9.33
N LYS A 91 13.44 -4.90 -10.35
CA LYS A 91 12.55 -5.54 -11.34
C LYS A 91 11.65 -6.60 -10.71
N SER A 92 12.16 -7.34 -9.72
CA SER A 92 11.36 -8.32 -8.96
C SER A 92 10.31 -7.64 -8.08
N ALA A 93 10.64 -6.52 -7.44
CA ALA A 93 9.69 -5.73 -6.67
C ALA A 93 8.52 -5.23 -7.54
N VAL A 94 8.83 -4.67 -8.72
CA VAL A 94 7.81 -4.24 -9.68
C VAL A 94 6.94 -5.41 -10.15
N ARG A 95 7.55 -6.56 -10.41
CA ARG A 95 6.83 -7.76 -10.82
C ARG A 95 5.91 -8.26 -9.71
N TRP A 96 6.37 -8.24 -8.45
CA TRP A 96 5.58 -8.60 -7.29
C TRP A 96 4.35 -7.70 -7.10
N LEU A 97 4.49 -6.38 -7.25
CA LEU A 97 3.36 -5.45 -7.20
C LEU A 97 2.35 -5.71 -8.32
N ARG A 98 2.83 -5.89 -9.55
CA ARG A 98 1.99 -6.16 -10.72
C ARG A 98 1.25 -7.50 -10.64
N SER A 99 1.86 -8.52 -10.04
CA SER A 99 1.21 -9.83 -9.84
C SER A 99 0.06 -9.77 -8.82
N ASN A 100 -0.06 -8.66 -8.09
CA ASN A 100 -1.14 -8.37 -7.16
C ASN A 100 -2.05 -7.22 -7.67
N ASP A 101 -2.13 -7.04 -8.98
CA ASP A 101 -3.01 -6.07 -9.65
C ASP A 101 -2.77 -4.60 -9.26
N VAL A 102 -1.57 -4.26 -8.77
CA VAL A 102 -1.17 -2.88 -8.50
C VAL A 102 -0.52 -2.28 -9.74
N HIS A 103 -1.03 -1.14 -10.20
CA HIS A 103 -0.44 -0.40 -11.30
C HIS A 103 0.86 0.30 -10.86
N CYS A 104 1.94 0.04 -11.61
CA CYS A 104 3.29 0.56 -11.31
C CYS A 104 3.89 1.34 -12.48
N THR A 105 3.05 1.93 -13.33
CA THR A 105 3.53 2.58 -14.58
C THR A 105 4.44 3.78 -14.34
N PRO A 106 4.29 4.59 -13.28
CA PRO A 106 5.16 5.73 -13.03
C PRO A 106 6.40 5.41 -12.20
N MET A 107 6.88 4.16 -12.16
CA MET A 107 8.11 3.85 -11.44
C MET A 107 9.35 4.36 -12.15
N ILE A 108 10.11 5.18 -11.46
CA ILE A 108 11.39 5.70 -11.92
C ILE A 108 12.45 4.66 -11.59
N LEU A 109 13.15 4.17 -12.62
CA LEU A 109 14.30 3.30 -12.45
C LEU A 109 15.55 4.17 -12.26
N SER A 110 16.12 4.15 -11.08
CA SER A 110 17.37 4.84 -10.77
C SER A 110 18.55 3.88 -10.77
N LEU A 111 19.71 4.34 -11.23
CA LEU A 111 20.95 3.54 -11.22
C LEU A 111 21.52 3.38 -9.81
N SER A 112 21.13 4.20 -8.86
CA SER A 112 21.71 4.24 -7.52
C SER A 112 20.62 4.46 -6.46
N LEU A 113 20.09 3.37 -5.94
CA LEU A 113 19.42 3.38 -4.63
C LEU A 113 19.99 2.23 -3.82
N ILE A 114 21.13 2.50 -3.20
CA ILE A 114 21.56 1.75 -2.04
C ILE A 114 21.27 2.64 -0.85
N HIS A 115 20.09 2.50 -0.28
CA HIS A 115 19.84 2.90 1.09
C HIS A 115 20.08 1.68 1.96
N ILE A 116 21.19 1.70 2.59
CA ILE A 116 21.48 0.78 3.69
C ILE A 116 21.00 1.47 4.97
#